data_9d6e1e56a908c92bae181515669d6324
#
_entry.id   9d6e1e56a908c92bae181515669d6324
#
_cell.length_a   1.000
_cell.length_b   1.000
_cell.length_c   1.000
_cell.angle_alpha   90.00
_cell.angle_beta   90.00
_cell.angle_gamma   90.00
#
_symmetry.space_group_name_H-M   'P 1'
#
loop_
_entity.id
_entity.type
_entity.pdbx_description
1 polymer ?
#
loop_
_entity_poly.entity_id
_entity_poly.type
_entity_poly.pdbx_seq_one_letter_code
_entity_poly.pdbx_strand_id
1 'polypeptide(L)'
;MTSTLVHNIGQLVTNDPAHDGTKLGVIDNAALLIEDGVVAWAGPDADAPTHHIKRRLDAKGRAVIPGFVDSHTHMMFAGDRSKEFRARMLGESYTAGGIAHTVEQTRGASDELLRSNAQSLLNEAYSSGTTTIEIKSGYGLTVNDERRSLEIAQTLTDETTFLGAHVVPVEYKKNPKDYVDLVTGPMLDAVLPFTKWIDVFCDKGAFSVDDARTILKAGMAKGLLPRLHANQLQEGQGVRLGVELDAASVDHVSHVSEKDIEALSTSNTVATLLPGTLFPYTTLFRSRKSVV
;
A
#
# COMPACT_ATOMS: atom_id res chain seq x y z
N MET A 1 8.08 9.05 -30.14
CA MET A 1 7.68 10.13 -29.22
C MET A 1 6.17 10.32 -29.30
N THR A 2 5.49 10.19 -28.19
CA THR A 2 4.06 10.49 -28.06
C THR A 2 3.93 11.86 -27.38
N SER A 3 3.02 12.72 -27.86
CA SER A 3 2.75 14.01 -27.21
C SER A 3 1.24 14.23 -27.13
N THR A 4 0.76 14.54 -25.93
CA THR A 4 -0.65 14.83 -25.65
C THR A 4 -0.76 16.17 -24.93
N LEU A 5 -1.50 17.12 -25.49
CA LEU A 5 -1.89 18.34 -24.81
C LEU A 5 -3.29 18.17 -24.23
N VAL A 6 -3.41 18.24 -22.91
CA VAL A 6 -4.69 18.41 -22.22
C VAL A 6 -4.92 19.91 -22.08
N HIS A 7 -6.00 20.43 -22.63
CA HIS A 7 -6.31 21.86 -22.67
C HIS A 7 -7.72 22.16 -22.13
N ASN A 8 -8.05 23.44 -21.99
CA ASN A 8 -9.33 23.87 -21.45
C ASN A 8 -9.59 23.24 -20.06
N ILE A 9 -8.53 23.25 -19.21
CA ILE A 9 -8.59 22.79 -17.83
C ILE A 9 -9.06 23.96 -16.97
N GLY A 10 -10.19 23.82 -16.25
CA GLY A 10 -10.69 24.88 -15.38
C GLY A 10 -9.74 25.15 -14.22
N GLN A 11 -9.28 24.10 -13.54
CA GLN A 11 -8.26 24.17 -12.49
C GLN A 11 -7.31 22.98 -12.61
N LEU A 12 -6.01 23.25 -12.67
CA LEU A 12 -4.96 22.24 -12.63
C LEU A 12 -4.27 22.28 -11.26
N VAL A 13 -4.31 21.19 -10.52
CA VAL A 13 -3.53 21.00 -9.28
C VAL A 13 -2.22 20.33 -9.63
N THR A 14 -1.11 20.98 -9.34
CA THR A 14 0.23 20.48 -9.68
C THR A 14 0.99 19.90 -8.47
N ASN A 15 0.57 20.24 -7.26
CA ASN A 15 1.32 20.02 -6.00
C ASN A 15 2.70 20.72 -5.99
N ASP A 16 2.89 21.72 -6.87
CA ASP A 16 4.11 22.52 -6.91
C ASP A 16 3.83 23.94 -6.39
N PRO A 17 4.35 24.32 -5.21
CA PRO A 17 4.14 25.64 -4.63
C PRO A 17 4.64 26.81 -5.48
N ALA A 18 5.48 26.55 -6.49
CA ALA A 18 5.99 27.60 -7.38
C ALA A 18 4.88 28.27 -8.20
N HIS A 19 3.72 27.64 -8.37
CA HIS A 19 2.64 28.20 -9.19
C HIS A 19 1.77 29.22 -8.45
N ASP A 20 1.42 28.97 -7.20
CA ASP A 20 0.50 29.87 -6.44
C ASP A 20 0.92 30.11 -4.97
N GLY A 21 2.07 29.58 -4.54
CA GLY A 21 2.57 29.69 -3.19
C GLY A 21 1.90 28.72 -2.19
N THR A 22 0.91 27.96 -2.62
CA THR A 22 0.25 26.93 -1.78
C THR A 22 0.84 25.55 -2.01
N LYS A 23 0.55 24.60 -1.11
CA LYS A 23 0.96 23.19 -1.30
C LYS A 23 0.26 22.53 -2.49
N LEU A 24 -0.87 23.07 -2.95
CA LEU A 24 -1.62 22.51 -4.07
C LEU A 24 -1.07 22.98 -5.43
N GLY A 25 -0.44 24.17 -5.49
CA GLY A 25 0.09 24.72 -6.74
C GLY A 25 -0.97 24.80 -7.85
N VAL A 26 -2.07 25.55 -7.60
CA VAL A 26 -3.21 25.61 -8.48
C VAL A 26 -2.95 26.58 -9.64
N ILE A 27 -3.29 26.16 -10.86
CA ILE A 27 -3.29 27.02 -12.05
C ILE A 27 -4.71 27.04 -12.60
N ASP A 28 -5.33 28.22 -12.65
CA ASP A 28 -6.65 28.42 -13.27
C ASP A 28 -6.52 28.57 -14.80
N ASN A 29 -7.54 28.09 -15.54
CA ASN A 29 -7.59 28.12 -17.01
C ASN A 29 -6.29 27.56 -17.63
N ALA A 30 -5.97 26.33 -17.30
CA ALA A 30 -4.68 25.71 -17.53
C ALA A 30 -4.66 24.76 -18.73
N ALA A 31 -3.44 24.42 -19.15
CA ALA A 31 -3.15 23.28 -20.01
C ALA A 31 -1.96 22.49 -19.47
N LEU A 32 -1.84 21.24 -19.90
CA LEU A 32 -0.83 20.26 -19.50
C LEU A 32 -0.29 19.56 -20.75
N LEU A 33 1.01 19.61 -20.99
CA LEU A 33 1.67 18.83 -22.05
C LEU A 33 2.33 17.58 -21.45
N ILE A 34 1.98 16.42 -22.01
CA ILE A 34 2.56 15.13 -21.66
C ILE A 34 3.37 14.64 -22.86
N GLU A 35 4.65 14.37 -22.68
CA GLU A 35 5.55 13.78 -23.67
C GLU A 35 6.14 12.47 -23.15
N ASP A 36 5.98 11.41 -23.94
CA ASP A 36 6.46 10.05 -23.62
C ASP A 36 6.11 9.60 -22.20
N GLY A 37 4.89 9.93 -21.73
CA GLY A 37 4.38 9.54 -20.42
C GLY A 37 4.76 10.45 -19.26
N VAL A 38 5.53 11.51 -19.51
CA VAL A 38 5.99 12.47 -18.49
C VAL A 38 5.36 13.84 -18.74
N VAL A 39 5.02 14.56 -17.66
CA VAL A 39 4.60 15.95 -17.73
C VAL A 39 5.79 16.80 -18.16
N ALA A 40 5.75 17.30 -19.40
CA ALA A 40 6.80 18.14 -19.97
C ALA A 40 6.57 19.63 -19.70
N TRP A 41 5.29 20.04 -19.56
CA TRP A 41 4.94 21.43 -19.30
C TRP A 41 3.55 21.52 -18.66
N ALA A 42 3.37 22.47 -17.74
CA ALA A 42 2.10 22.86 -17.15
C ALA A 42 2.05 24.39 -17.01
N GLY A 43 0.92 25.00 -17.34
CA GLY A 43 0.78 26.45 -17.28
C GLY A 43 -0.57 26.95 -17.76
N PRO A 44 -0.75 28.29 -17.90
CA PRO A 44 -1.96 28.88 -18.47
C PRO A 44 -2.24 28.35 -19.88
N ASP A 45 -3.51 28.06 -20.21
CA ASP A 45 -3.91 27.51 -21.50
C ASP A 45 -3.52 28.43 -22.68
N ALA A 46 -3.52 29.76 -22.45
CA ALA A 46 -3.09 30.75 -23.45
C ALA A 46 -1.61 30.63 -23.85
N ASP A 47 -0.77 30.10 -22.96
CA ASP A 47 0.67 29.92 -23.17
C ASP A 47 1.03 28.49 -23.60
N ALA A 48 0.02 27.67 -23.89
CA ALA A 48 0.22 26.25 -24.18
C ALA A 48 1.07 26.06 -25.46
N PRO A 49 2.05 25.13 -25.44
CA PRO A 49 2.84 24.81 -26.63
C PRO A 49 1.95 24.40 -27.81
N THR A 50 2.25 24.91 -29.00
CA THR A 50 1.45 24.67 -30.23
C THR A 50 2.12 23.69 -31.20
N HIS A 51 3.42 23.41 -31.01
CA HIS A 51 4.24 22.61 -31.93
C HIS A 51 4.38 21.17 -31.48
N HIS A 52 4.41 20.23 -32.42
CA HIS A 52 4.67 18.80 -32.22
C HIS A 52 3.62 18.04 -31.38
N ILE A 53 2.40 18.55 -31.24
CA ILE A 53 1.32 17.90 -30.52
C ILE A 53 0.62 16.90 -31.45
N LYS A 54 0.69 15.60 -31.03
CA LYS A 54 0.04 14.50 -31.77
C LYS A 54 -1.41 14.29 -31.36
N ARG A 55 -1.75 14.57 -30.09
CA ARG A 55 -3.10 14.40 -29.55
C ARG A 55 -3.49 15.60 -28.71
N ARG A 56 -4.74 16.04 -28.86
CA ARG A 56 -5.37 17.06 -28.02
C ARG A 56 -6.53 16.44 -27.27
N LEU A 57 -6.63 16.74 -25.97
CA LEU A 57 -7.71 16.31 -25.09
C LEU A 57 -8.33 17.54 -24.43
N ASP A 58 -9.59 17.80 -24.74
CA ASP A 58 -10.35 18.88 -24.12
C ASP A 58 -10.89 18.47 -22.76
N ALA A 59 -10.43 19.12 -21.69
CA ALA A 59 -10.90 18.88 -20.32
C ALA A 59 -12.29 19.49 -20.07
N LYS A 60 -12.83 20.28 -20.99
CA LYS A 60 -14.18 20.89 -20.93
C LYS A 60 -14.39 21.72 -19.66
N GLY A 61 -13.40 22.47 -19.25
CA GLY A 61 -13.44 23.30 -18.05
C GLY A 61 -13.41 22.52 -16.73
N ARG A 62 -13.16 21.20 -16.76
CA ARG A 62 -13.07 20.38 -15.53
C ARG A 62 -11.74 20.60 -14.82
N ALA A 63 -11.72 20.29 -13.53
CA ALA A 63 -10.48 20.21 -12.78
C ALA A 63 -9.66 18.97 -13.22
N VAL A 64 -8.34 19.14 -13.21
CA VAL A 64 -7.37 18.06 -13.38
C VAL A 64 -6.48 18.03 -12.17
N ILE A 65 -6.35 16.88 -11.56
CA ILE A 65 -5.56 16.64 -10.35
C ILE A 65 -4.58 15.48 -10.59
N PRO A 66 -3.48 15.36 -9.82
CA PRO A 66 -2.69 14.15 -9.81
C PRO A 66 -3.53 12.93 -9.48
N GLY A 67 -3.24 11.80 -10.09
CA GLY A 67 -3.91 10.54 -9.74
C GLY A 67 -3.66 10.15 -8.30
N PHE A 68 -4.64 9.52 -7.66
CA PHE A 68 -4.46 9.01 -6.30
C PHE A 68 -3.46 7.87 -6.26
N VAL A 69 -2.74 7.78 -5.13
CA VAL A 69 -1.81 6.69 -4.81
C VAL A 69 -2.40 5.89 -3.67
N ASP A 70 -2.63 4.60 -3.90
CA ASP A 70 -2.96 3.64 -2.85
C ASP A 70 -1.69 2.88 -2.45
N SER A 71 -1.11 3.26 -1.33
CA SER A 71 0.18 2.75 -0.86
C SER A 71 0.08 1.51 0.01
N HIS A 72 -1.13 0.93 0.19
CA HIS A 72 -1.32 -0.24 1.04
C HIS A 72 -2.52 -1.08 0.60
N THR A 73 -2.28 -2.13 -0.18
CA THR A 73 -3.35 -3.05 -0.56
C THR A 73 -2.97 -4.52 -0.40
N HIS A 74 -3.99 -5.37 -0.20
CA HIS A 74 -3.87 -6.82 -0.14
C HIS A 74 -4.72 -7.45 -1.25
N MET A 75 -4.46 -7.12 -2.52
CA MET A 75 -5.27 -7.59 -3.65
C MET A 75 -5.00 -9.04 -4.06
N MET A 76 -3.87 -9.63 -3.61
CA MET A 76 -3.48 -10.99 -3.96
C MET A 76 -4.11 -12.02 -3.02
N PHE A 77 -5.41 -12.28 -3.20
CA PHE A 77 -6.13 -13.27 -2.41
C PHE A 77 -7.25 -13.94 -3.21
N ALA A 78 -7.72 -15.08 -2.70
CA ALA A 78 -8.97 -15.72 -3.10
C ALA A 78 -9.85 -15.98 -1.88
N GLY A 79 -11.14 -16.24 -2.16
CA GLY A 79 -12.16 -16.47 -1.15
C GLY A 79 -12.98 -15.23 -0.82
N ASP A 80 -13.99 -15.42 0.02
CA ASP A 80 -14.93 -14.38 0.44
C ASP A 80 -14.85 -14.17 1.95
N ARG A 81 -14.61 -12.94 2.36
CA ARG A 81 -14.52 -12.50 3.76
C ARG A 81 -15.79 -11.79 4.26
N SER A 82 -16.89 -11.86 3.50
CA SER A 82 -18.16 -11.18 3.85
C SER A 82 -18.71 -11.62 5.20
N LYS A 83 -18.55 -12.90 5.54
CA LYS A 83 -18.99 -13.45 6.85
C LYS A 83 -18.21 -12.83 8.00
N GLU A 84 -16.89 -12.70 7.85
CA GLU A 84 -16.02 -12.07 8.86
C GLU A 84 -16.32 -10.58 8.97
N PHE A 85 -16.50 -9.90 7.85
CA PHE A 85 -16.89 -8.49 7.84
C PHE A 85 -18.25 -8.31 8.57
N ARG A 86 -19.22 -9.16 8.30
CA ARG A 86 -20.51 -9.14 8.99
C ARG A 86 -20.38 -9.37 10.50
N ALA A 87 -19.58 -10.33 10.94
CA ALA A 87 -19.32 -10.61 12.35
C ALA A 87 -18.71 -9.37 13.05
N ARG A 88 -17.75 -8.71 12.39
CA ARG A 88 -17.16 -7.46 12.88
C ARG A 88 -18.20 -6.33 12.98
N MET A 89 -19.09 -6.19 12.00
CA MET A 89 -20.18 -5.20 12.04
C MET A 89 -21.15 -5.46 13.20
N LEU A 90 -21.28 -6.70 13.65
CA LEU A 90 -22.08 -7.10 14.81
C LEU A 90 -21.33 -6.93 16.15
N GLY A 91 -20.08 -6.43 16.13
CA GLY A 91 -19.28 -6.16 17.33
C GLY A 91 -18.49 -7.37 17.84
N GLU A 92 -18.40 -8.45 17.06
CA GLU A 92 -17.54 -9.57 17.42
C GLU A 92 -16.04 -9.16 17.33
N SER A 93 -15.25 -9.64 18.29
CA SER A 93 -13.82 -9.33 18.31
C SER A 93 -13.11 -9.93 17.10
N TYR A 94 -12.22 -9.13 16.48
CA TYR A 94 -11.36 -9.62 15.41
C TYR A 94 -10.40 -10.66 15.96
N THR A 95 -10.46 -11.86 15.40
CA THR A 95 -9.48 -12.91 15.63
C THR A 95 -8.74 -13.16 14.32
N ALA A 96 -7.43 -13.43 14.38
CA ALA A 96 -6.62 -13.75 13.19
C ALA A 96 -7.10 -15.02 12.43
N GLY A 97 -8.21 -15.64 12.83
CA GLY A 97 -8.84 -16.78 12.18
C GLY A 97 -9.32 -16.53 10.75
N GLY A 98 -9.69 -15.27 10.44
CA GLY A 98 -10.07 -14.90 9.07
C GLY A 98 -8.94 -14.97 8.06
N ILE A 99 -7.71 -14.68 8.50
CA ILE A 99 -6.52 -14.82 7.65
C ILE A 99 -6.29 -16.30 7.28
N ALA A 100 -6.48 -17.22 8.22
CA ALA A 100 -6.29 -18.66 7.95
C ALA A 100 -7.23 -19.18 6.85
N HIS A 101 -8.50 -18.75 6.84
CA HIS A 101 -9.43 -19.11 5.77
C HIS A 101 -9.01 -18.52 4.42
N THR A 102 -8.61 -17.24 4.38
CA THR A 102 -8.11 -16.60 3.16
C THR A 102 -6.86 -17.30 2.64
N VAL A 103 -5.94 -17.71 3.53
CA VAL A 103 -4.75 -18.48 3.15
C VAL A 103 -5.13 -19.81 2.49
N GLU A 104 -6.06 -20.57 3.08
CA GLU A 104 -6.52 -21.84 2.50
C GLU A 104 -7.10 -21.63 1.09
N GLN A 105 -7.98 -20.65 0.92
CA GLN A 105 -8.60 -20.35 -0.38
C GLN A 105 -7.57 -19.86 -1.41
N THR A 106 -6.61 -19.03 -1.00
CA THR A 106 -5.57 -18.50 -1.88
C THR A 106 -4.62 -19.59 -2.34
N ARG A 107 -4.20 -20.49 -1.46
CA ARG A 107 -3.38 -21.66 -1.82
C ARG A 107 -4.10 -22.61 -2.78
N GLY A 108 -5.42 -22.77 -2.64
CA GLY A 108 -6.25 -23.62 -3.52
C GLY A 108 -6.64 -22.97 -4.85
N ALA A 109 -6.44 -21.66 -5.00
CA ALA A 109 -6.84 -20.94 -6.20
C ALA A 109 -5.83 -21.13 -7.35
N SER A 110 -6.32 -21.11 -8.61
CA SER A 110 -5.45 -21.06 -9.77
C SER A 110 -4.84 -19.66 -9.96
N ASP A 111 -3.75 -19.57 -10.71
CA ASP A 111 -3.10 -18.30 -11.04
C ASP A 111 -4.01 -17.37 -11.85
N GLU A 112 -4.84 -17.94 -12.74
CA GLU A 112 -5.83 -17.21 -13.52
C GLU A 112 -6.89 -16.57 -12.62
N LEU A 113 -7.36 -17.29 -11.58
CA LEU A 113 -8.33 -16.76 -10.64
C LEU A 113 -7.73 -15.64 -9.79
N LEU A 114 -6.52 -15.82 -9.26
CA LEU A 114 -5.81 -14.78 -8.49
C LEU A 114 -5.61 -13.51 -9.34
N ARG A 115 -5.14 -13.67 -10.58
CA ARG A 115 -4.95 -12.57 -11.53
C ARG A 115 -6.27 -11.86 -11.85
N SER A 116 -7.34 -12.61 -12.15
CA SER A 116 -8.65 -12.07 -12.47
C SER A 116 -9.24 -11.26 -11.31
N ASN A 117 -9.13 -11.78 -10.08
CA ASN A 117 -9.59 -11.08 -8.89
C ASN A 117 -8.81 -9.77 -8.66
N ALA A 118 -7.48 -9.84 -8.68
CA ALA A 118 -6.63 -8.65 -8.51
C ALA A 118 -6.88 -7.61 -9.61
N GLN A 119 -7.02 -8.04 -10.88
CA GLN A 119 -7.33 -7.15 -12.00
C GLN A 119 -8.69 -6.48 -11.84
N SER A 120 -9.69 -7.18 -11.30
CA SER A 120 -11.02 -6.60 -11.05
C SER A 120 -10.94 -5.48 -10.01
N LEU A 121 -10.25 -5.71 -8.89
CA LEU A 121 -10.03 -4.71 -7.85
C LEU A 121 -9.21 -3.51 -8.37
N LEU A 122 -8.19 -3.78 -9.18
CA LEU A 122 -7.37 -2.76 -9.81
C LEU A 122 -8.21 -1.86 -10.75
N ASN A 123 -9.10 -2.46 -11.56
CA ASN A 123 -10.00 -1.72 -12.45
C ASN A 123 -10.99 -0.85 -11.66
N GLU A 124 -11.48 -1.32 -10.51
CA GLU A 124 -12.33 -0.54 -9.61
C GLU A 124 -11.57 0.66 -9.03
N ALA A 125 -10.33 0.46 -8.57
CA ALA A 125 -9.47 1.52 -8.08
C ALA A 125 -9.18 2.57 -9.17
N TYR A 126 -8.85 2.14 -10.39
CA TYR A 126 -8.65 3.04 -11.53
C TYR A 126 -9.90 3.84 -11.88
N SER A 127 -11.08 3.22 -11.83
CA SER A 127 -12.36 3.91 -12.07
C SER A 127 -12.66 4.98 -11.01
N SER A 128 -12.03 4.86 -9.83
CA SER A 128 -12.14 5.80 -8.71
C SER A 128 -11.03 6.86 -8.70
N GLY A 129 -10.14 6.85 -9.71
CA GLY A 129 -9.08 7.86 -9.87
C GLY A 129 -7.74 7.51 -9.25
N THR A 130 -7.58 6.30 -8.70
CA THR A 130 -6.27 5.79 -8.25
C THR A 130 -5.46 5.37 -9.47
N THR A 131 -4.21 5.83 -9.58
CA THR A 131 -3.33 5.56 -10.74
C THR A 131 -2.07 4.79 -10.38
N THR A 132 -1.73 4.75 -9.10
CA THR A 132 -0.59 4.01 -8.57
C THR A 132 -1.05 3.18 -7.38
N ILE A 133 -0.74 1.89 -7.40
CA ILE A 133 -1.22 0.95 -6.38
C ILE A 133 -0.08 0.05 -5.96
N GLU A 134 0.14 -0.03 -4.67
CA GLU A 134 1.01 -1.02 -4.05
C GLU A 134 0.22 -2.33 -3.83
N ILE A 135 0.80 -3.48 -4.22
CA ILE A 135 0.17 -4.79 -4.05
C ILE A 135 1.08 -5.68 -3.19
N LYS A 136 0.54 -6.14 -2.05
CA LYS A 136 1.20 -7.07 -1.14
C LYS A 136 0.84 -8.52 -1.45
N SER A 137 1.80 -9.42 -1.25
CA SER A 137 1.55 -10.85 -1.02
C SER A 137 1.05 -11.08 0.43
N GLY A 138 1.19 -12.27 0.99
CA GLY A 138 0.95 -12.54 2.42
C GLY A 138 -0.26 -13.40 2.73
N TYR A 139 -0.89 -13.97 1.71
CA TYR A 139 -1.93 -14.99 1.87
C TYR A 139 -1.51 -16.35 1.32
N GLY A 140 -0.28 -16.49 0.82
CA GLY A 140 0.30 -17.77 0.44
C GLY A 140 0.95 -18.48 1.61
N LEU A 141 1.85 -17.80 2.30
CA LEU A 141 2.61 -18.25 3.48
C LEU A 141 3.42 -19.54 3.24
N THR A 142 3.71 -19.85 1.97
CA THR A 142 4.67 -20.87 1.53
C THR A 142 5.60 -20.26 0.50
N VAL A 143 6.75 -20.88 0.27
CA VAL A 143 7.72 -20.41 -0.73
C VAL A 143 7.06 -20.26 -2.11
N ASN A 144 6.33 -21.28 -2.55
CA ASN A 144 5.72 -21.29 -3.87
C ASN A 144 4.55 -20.31 -3.98
N ASP A 145 3.70 -20.23 -2.95
CA ASP A 145 2.50 -19.39 -3.01
C ASP A 145 2.82 -17.90 -2.88
N GLU A 146 3.82 -17.52 -2.05
CA GLU A 146 4.30 -16.15 -1.98
C GLU A 146 4.97 -15.73 -3.29
N ARG A 147 5.82 -16.61 -3.86
CA ARG A 147 6.47 -16.34 -5.14
C ARG A 147 5.46 -16.13 -6.26
N ARG A 148 4.50 -17.05 -6.47
CA ARG A 148 3.50 -16.92 -7.54
C ARG A 148 2.60 -15.70 -7.35
N SER A 149 2.27 -15.35 -6.10
CA SER A 149 1.48 -14.15 -5.79
C SER A 149 2.20 -12.88 -6.24
N LEU A 150 3.49 -12.75 -5.95
CA LEU A 150 4.29 -11.60 -6.36
C LEU A 150 4.60 -11.60 -7.87
N GLU A 151 4.81 -12.76 -8.48
CA GLU A 151 4.98 -12.90 -9.92
C GLU A 151 3.73 -12.43 -10.69
N ILE A 152 2.54 -12.72 -10.16
CA ILE A 152 1.29 -12.18 -10.71
C ILE A 152 1.18 -10.67 -10.44
N ALA A 153 1.44 -10.22 -9.21
CA ALA A 153 1.32 -8.83 -8.82
C ALA A 153 2.22 -7.90 -9.64
N GLN A 154 3.46 -8.33 -9.95
CA GLN A 154 4.41 -7.58 -10.77
C GLN A 154 3.90 -7.33 -12.20
N THR A 155 2.98 -8.15 -12.72
CA THR A 155 2.35 -7.89 -14.02
C THR A 155 1.26 -6.82 -13.97
N LEU A 156 0.87 -6.40 -12.77
CA LEU A 156 -0.23 -5.45 -12.51
C LEU A 156 0.29 -4.09 -12.01
N THR A 157 1.42 -4.08 -11.31
CA THR A 157 2.05 -2.88 -10.74
C THR A 157 3.55 -3.07 -10.58
N ASP A 158 4.29 -1.94 -10.60
CA ASP A 158 5.72 -1.91 -10.26
C ASP A 158 5.96 -1.83 -8.74
N GLU A 159 4.91 -1.58 -7.94
CA GLU A 159 4.99 -1.42 -6.48
C GLU A 159 4.50 -2.69 -5.77
N THR A 160 5.36 -3.71 -5.77
CA THR A 160 5.08 -5.01 -5.16
C THR A 160 5.78 -5.16 -3.81
N THR A 161 5.07 -5.74 -2.83
CA THR A 161 5.55 -5.90 -1.45
C THR A 161 5.48 -7.37 -1.01
N PHE A 162 6.60 -7.90 -0.59
CA PHE A 162 6.67 -9.21 0.05
C PHE A 162 6.21 -9.13 1.50
N LEU A 163 5.11 -9.79 1.83
CA LEU A 163 4.52 -9.90 3.17
C LEU A 163 4.43 -11.37 3.63
N GLY A 164 5.47 -12.18 3.40
CA GLY A 164 5.50 -13.55 3.94
C GLY A 164 5.35 -13.60 5.46
N ALA A 165 5.73 -12.53 6.14
CA ALA A 165 5.53 -12.35 7.58
C ALA A 165 4.19 -11.70 7.94
N HIS A 166 3.09 -12.16 7.35
CA HIS A 166 1.74 -11.69 7.69
C HIS A 166 1.21 -12.33 8.97
N VAL A 167 1.25 -13.65 9.05
CA VAL A 167 0.99 -14.43 10.26
C VAL A 167 1.80 -15.72 10.22
N VAL A 168 2.00 -16.36 11.36
CA VAL A 168 2.58 -17.71 11.42
C VAL A 168 1.49 -18.72 11.02
N PRO A 169 1.66 -19.45 9.91
CA PRO A 169 0.66 -20.40 9.44
C PRO A 169 0.55 -21.61 10.39
N VAL A 170 -0.57 -22.35 10.28
CA VAL A 170 -0.93 -23.38 11.24
C VAL A 170 0.11 -24.48 11.38
N GLU A 171 0.79 -24.82 10.30
CA GLU A 171 1.84 -25.84 10.22
C GLU A 171 3.10 -25.49 11.05
N TYR A 172 3.33 -24.18 11.29
CA TYR A 172 4.48 -23.68 12.06
C TYR A 172 4.13 -23.20 13.48
N LYS A 173 2.86 -23.30 13.91
CA LYS A 173 2.44 -22.81 15.25
C LYS A 173 3.19 -23.43 16.41
N LYS A 174 3.70 -24.66 16.25
CA LYS A 174 4.51 -25.33 17.30
C LYS A 174 5.94 -24.80 17.38
N ASN A 175 6.49 -24.35 16.26
CA ASN A 175 7.85 -23.82 16.13
C ASN A 175 7.82 -22.54 15.26
N PRO A 176 7.35 -21.41 15.76
CA PRO A 176 7.25 -20.16 14.98
C PRO A 176 8.60 -19.69 14.44
N LYS A 177 9.68 -20.03 15.13
CA LYS A 177 11.04 -19.68 14.70
C LYS A 177 11.41 -20.33 13.37
N ASP A 178 11.01 -21.57 13.12
CA ASP A 178 11.26 -22.25 11.83
C ASP A 178 10.57 -21.52 10.69
N TYR A 179 9.45 -20.83 10.97
CA TYR A 179 8.79 -19.99 9.97
C TYR A 179 9.55 -18.68 9.73
N VAL A 180 10.09 -18.06 10.76
CA VAL A 180 10.97 -16.88 10.60
C VAL A 180 12.19 -17.25 9.75
N ASP A 181 12.81 -18.41 10.01
CA ASP A 181 13.95 -18.92 9.24
C ASP A 181 13.55 -19.20 7.77
N LEU A 182 12.34 -19.72 7.52
CA LEU A 182 11.80 -19.89 6.16
C LEU A 182 11.61 -18.55 5.45
N VAL A 183 11.01 -17.57 6.12
CA VAL A 183 10.74 -16.23 5.56
C VAL A 183 12.02 -15.48 5.25
N THR A 184 13.03 -15.56 6.12
CA THR A 184 14.31 -14.86 5.96
C THR A 184 15.31 -15.55 5.04
N GLY A 185 15.07 -16.80 4.69
CA GLY A 185 15.92 -17.63 3.83
C GLY A 185 15.23 -18.02 2.53
N PRO A 186 14.79 -19.28 2.37
CA PRO A 186 14.32 -19.80 1.07
C PRO A 186 13.16 -19.01 0.46
N MET A 187 12.24 -18.49 1.29
CA MET A 187 11.10 -17.72 0.79
C MET A 187 11.55 -16.36 0.27
N LEU A 188 12.39 -15.63 1.02
CA LEU A 188 12.97 -14.37 0.59
C LEU A 188 13.75 -14.53 -0.73
N ASP A 189 14.59 -15.55 -0.84
CA ASP A 189 15.36 -15.80 -2.06
C ASP A 189 14.47 -16.04 -3.28
N ALA A 190 13.38 -16.76 -3.10
CA ALA A 190 12.43 -17.07 -4.18
C ALA A 190 11.63 -15.87 -4.68
N VAL A 191 11.41 -14.85 -3.83
CA VAL A 191 10.56 -13.68 -4.15
C VAL A 191 11.36 -12.46 -4.62
N LEU A 192 12.66 -12.41 -4.38
CA LEU A 192 13.52 -11.26 -4.73
C LEU A 192 13.32 -10.71 -6.15
N PRO A 193 13.16 -11.53 -7.21
CA PRO A 193 12.99 -11.00 -8.57
C PRO A 193 11.66 -10.27 -8.81
N PHE A 194 10.70 -10.43 -7.89
CA PHE A 194 9.30 -10.02 -8.07
C PHE A 194 8.84 -8.96 -7.07
N THR A 195 9.74 -8.46 -6.20
CA THR A 195 9.36 -7.54 -5.13
C THR A 195 10.37 -6.42 -4.95
N LYS A 196 9.87 -5.24 -4.62
CA LYS A 196 10.65 -4.03 -4.30
C LYS A 196 10.71 -3.78 -2.80
N TRP A 197 9.67 -4.20 -2.09
CA TRP A 197 9.47 -3.91 -0.69
C TRP A 197 9.38 -5.19 0.15
N ILE A 198 9.74 -5.09 1.43
CA ILE A 198 9.48 -6.12 2.45
C ILE A 198 8.65 -5.52 3.57
N ASP A 199 7.67 -6.29 4.05
CA ASP A 199 6.74 -5.88 5.09
C ASP A 199 6.56 -7.00 6.12
N VAL A 200 6.26 -6.63 7.37
CA VAL A 200 6.01 -7.53 8.48
C VAL A 200 4.82 -7.05 9.28
N PHE A 201 3.92 -7.95 9.66
CA PHE A 201 2.86 -7.63 10.60
C PHE A 201 3.38 -7.75 12.04
N CYS A 202 3.84 -6.62 12.59
CA CYS A 202 4.40 -6.50 13.93
C CYS A 202 3.32 -6.07 14.93
N ASP A 203 2.51 -7.02 15.41
CA ASP A 203 1.43 -6.73 16.35
C ASP A 203 1.08 -7.98 17.18
N LYS A 204 0.17 -7.82 18.13
CA LYS A 204 -0.30 -8.91 18.98
C LYS A 204 -0.92 -10.03 18.15
N GLY A 205 -0.41 -11.24 18.35
CA GLY A 205 -0.90 -12.44 17.66
C GLY A 205 -0.29 -12.67 16.27
N ALA A 206 0.63 -11.81 15.84
CA ALA A 206 1.44 -11.95 14.64
C ALA A 206 2.92 -12.08 15.02
N PHE A 207 3.79 -11.18 14.57
CA PHE A 207 5.23 -11.26 14.85
C PHE A 207 5.65 -10.33 16.00
N SER A 208 6.61 -10.77 16.81
CA SER A 208 7.26 -9.95 17.83
C SER A 208 8.12 -8.86 17.17
N VAL A 209 8.50 -7.86 17.97
CA VAL A 209 9.43 -6.79 17.52
C VAL A 209 10.79 -7.36 17.10
N ASP A 210 11.28 -8.40 17.79
CA ASP A 210 12.57 -9.02 17.47
C ASP A 210 12.51 -9.86 16.20
N ASP A 211 11.39 -10.61 15.99
CA ASP A 211 11.17 -11.33 14.74
C ASP A 211 11.04 -10.36 13.57
N ALA A 212 10.24 -9.28 13.73
CA ALA A 212 10.06 -8.26 12.72
C ALA A 212 11.39 -7.59 12.35
N ARG A 213 12.21 -7.25 13.35
CA ARG A 213 13.56 -6.72 13.14
C ARG A 213 14.43 -7.68 12.31
N THR A 214 14.41 -8.97 12.66
CA THR A 214 15.18 -10.01 11.99
C THR A 214 14.76 -10.12 10.52
N ILE A 215 13.45 -10.17 10.26
CA ILE A 215 12.88 -10.32 8.91
C ILE A 215 13.19 -9.08 8.05
N LEU A 216 12.92 -7.88 8.57
CA LEU A 216 13.18 -6.64 7.83
C LEU A 216 14.66 -6.49 7.50
N LYS A 217 15.58 -6.74 8.46
CA LYS A 217 17.02 -6.69 8.22
C LYS A 217 17.47 -7.69 7.16
N ALA A 218 16.89 -8.90 7.13
CA ALA A 218 17.18 -9.89 6.09
C ALA A 218 16.80 -9.37 4.68
N GLY A 219 15.62 -8.75 4.54
CA GLY A 219 15.20 -8.14 3.29
C GLY A 219 16.08 -6.95 2.88
N MET A 220 16.37 -6.06 3.82
CA MET A 220 17.26 -4.90 3.59
C MET A 220 18.66 -5.35 3.13
N ALA A 221 19.20 -6.42 3.70
CA ALA A 221 20.49 -6.98 3.27
C ALA A 221 20.47 -7.51 1.84
N LYS A 222 19.28 -7.81 1.30
CA LYS A 222 19.04 -8.22 -0.11
C LYS A 222 18.62 -7.05 -1.01
N GLY A 223 18.59 -5.81 -0.48
CA GLY A 223 18.25 -4.60 -1.23
C GLY A 223 16.76 -4.24 -1.25
N LEU A 224 15.90 -4.93 -0.49
CA LEU A 224 14.50 -4.56 -0.35
C LEU A 224 14.33 -3.37 0.59
N LEU A 225 13.34 -2.54 0.30
CA LEU A 225 12.98 -1.39 1.13
C LEU A 225 11.96 -1.81 2.21
N PRO A 226 12.18 -1.47 3.50
CA PRO A 226 11.31 -1.92 4.57
C PRO A 226 10.03 -1.09 4.67
N ARG A 227 8.93 -1.78 5.00
CA ARG A 227 7.63 -1.27 5.47
C ARG A 227 7.19 -2.09 6.66
N LEU A 228 6.18 -1.65 7.40
CA LEU A 228 5.77 -2.34 8.60
C LEU A 228 4.29 -2.09 8.93
N HIS A 229 3.48 -3.15 9.05
CA HIS A 229 2.20 -3.06 9.75
C HIS A 229 2.49 -2.91 11.25
N ALA A 230 2.07 -1.82 11.84
CA ALA A 230 2.43 -1.48 13.21
C ALA A 230 1.26 -0.89 13.99
N ASN A 231 1.14 -1.29 15.25
CA ASN A 231 0.20 -0.71 16.22
C ASN A 231 -1.25 -0.65 15.71
N GLN A 232 -1.67 -1.67 14.97
CA GLN A 232 -3.03 -1.79 14.41
C GLN A 232 -4.04 -2.22 15.48
N LEU A 233 -3.69 -3.23 16.29
CA LEU A 233 -4.59 -3.86 17.23
C LEU A 233 -4.41 -3.34 18.66
N GLN A 234 -3.21 -2.93 19.01
CA GLN A 234 -2.85 -2.36 20.31
C GLN A 234 -1.62 -1.47 20.20
N GLU A 235 -1.37 -0.68 21.26
CA GLU A 235 -0.10 0.03 21.42
C GLU A 235 1.07 -0.97 21.53
N GLY A 236 2.15 -0.70 20.80
CA GLY A 236 3.32 -1.57 20.71
C GLY A 236 4.61 -0.79 20.42
N GLN A 237 5.64 -1.50 20.02
CA GLN A 237 6.92 -0.91 19.63
C GLN A 237 7.15 -0.93 18.10
N GLY A 238 6.16 -1.36 17.31
CA GLY A 238 6.28 -1.48 15.86
C GLY A 238 6.61 -0.15 15.19
N VAL A 239 5.95 0.93 15.60
CA VAL A 239 6.23 2.28 15.05
C VAL A 239 7.69 2.67 15.27
N ARG A 240 8.21 2.51 16.49
CA ARG A 240 9.61 2.85 16.79
C ARG A 240 10.62 1.94 16.10
N LEU A 241 10.27 0.67 15.89
CA LEU A 241 11.08 -0.24 15.08
C LEU A 241 11.15 0.24 13.62
N GLY A 242 10.02 0.68 13.04
CA GLY A 242 10.01 1.24 11.69
C GLY A 242 10.91 2.46 11.56
N VAL A 243 10.83 3.39 12.52
CA VAL A 243 11.71 4.56 12.58
C VAL A 243 13.18 4.17 12.74
N GLU A 244 13.48 3.22 13.64
CA GLU A 244 14.85 2.72 13.86
C GLU A 244 15.48 2.13 12.59
N LEU A 245 14.68 1.46 11.75
CA LEU A 245 15.13 0.83 10.52
C LEU A 245 15.03 1.75 9.29
N ASP A 246 14.69 3.03 9.48
CA ASP A 246 14.44 3.99 8.39
C ASP A 246 13.45 3.42 7.36
N ALA A 247 12.39 2.78 7.87
CA ALA A 247 11.34 2.21 7.02
C ALA A 247 10.64 3.31 6.24
N ALA A 248 10.27 3.03 4.98
CA ALA A 248 9.55 3.98 4.16
C ALA A 248 8.20 4.34 4.77
N SER A 249 7.52 3.35 5.40
CA SER A 249 6.28 3.60 6.12
C SER A 249 6.09 2.66 7.31
N VAL A 250 5.28 3.13 8.27
CA VAL A 250 4.60 2.31 9.27
C VAL A 250 3.11 2.46 9.05
N ASP A 251 2.44 1.34 8.85
CA ASP A 251 1.08 1.31 8.33
C ASP A 251 0.09 0.95 9.45
N HIS A 252 -1.15 1.40 9.34
CA HIS A 252 -2.24 1.39 10.32
C HIS A 252 -2.11 2.42 11.43
N VAL A 253 -1.11 2.35 12.29
CA VAL A 253 -0.83 3.27 13.40
C VAL A 253 -2.07 3.72 14.18
N SER A 254 -3.00 2.77 14.40
CA SER A 254 -4.29 3.04 15.05
C SER A 254 -4.15 3.30 16.55
N HIS A 255 -3.06 2.81 17.17
CA HIS A 255 -2.77 2.91 18.59
C HIS A 255 -1.37 3.47 18.79
N VAL A 256 -1.24 4.80 18.79
CA VAL A 256 0.04 5.50 18.93
C VAL A 256 0.18 6.16 20.29
N SER A 257 1.36 6.08 20.88
CA SER A 257 1.76 6.83 22.07
C SER A 257 2.41 8.15 21.69
N GLU A 258 2.56 9.07 22.67
CA GLU A 258 3.32 10.31 22.47
C GLU A 258 4.75 10.06 21.99
N LYS A 259 5.39 8.99 22.50
CA LYS A 259 6.74 8.57 22.07
C LYS A 259 6.79 8.10 20.61
N ASP A 260 5.73 7.47 20.11
CA ASP A 260 5.65 7.08 18.71
C ASP A 260 5.47 8.30 17.80
N ILE A 261 4.67 9.29 18.23
CA ILE A 261 4.48 10.57 17.52
C ILE A 261 5.80 11.34 17.48
N GLU A 262 6.50 11.43 18.62
CA GLU A 262 7.82 12.10 18.69
C GLU A 262 8.83 11.42 17.76
N ALA A 263 8.91 10.09 17.77
CA ALA A 263 9.80 9.34 16.90
C ALA A 263 9.50 9.60 15.42
N LEU A 264 8.22 9.54 15.02
CA LEU A 264 7.80 9.83 13.65
C LEU A 264 8.11 11.26 13.23
N SER A 265 7.87 12.26 14.11
CA SER A 265 8.06 13.68 13.80
C SER A 265 9.52 14.05 13.50
N THR A 266 10.46 13.25 13.96
CA THR A 266 11.92 13.46 13.79
C THR A 266 12.55 12.49 12.77
N SER A 267 11.73 11.77 12.01
CA SER A 267 12.16 10.75 11.03
C SER A 267 11.63 11.04 9.63
N ASN A 268 12.12 10.27 8.65
CA ASN A 268 11.56 10.24 7.28
C ASN A 268 10.49 9.16 7.10
N THR A 269 10.21 8.35 8.12
CA THR A 269 9.22 7.27 8.06
C THR A 269 7.80 7.85 8.00
N VAL A 270 7.05 7.47 7.00
CA VAL A 270 5.67 7.95 6.79
C VAL A 270 4.69 7.09 7.62
N ALA A 271 3.80 7.73 8.35
CA ALA A 271 2.67 7.06 8.99
C ALA A 271 1.51 6.94 8.00
N THR A 272 1.25 5.73 7.50
CA THR A 272 0.15 5.46 6.58
C THR A 272 -1.12 5.13 7.35
N LEU A 273 -2.07 6.05 7.32
CA LEU A 273 -3.37 5.88 7.97
C LEU A 273 -4.32 5.09 7.08
N LEU A 274 -5.01 4.11 7.67
CA LEU A 274 -5.95 3.23 6.98
C LEU A 274 -7.34 3.33 7.60
N PRO A 275 -8.03 4.48 7.45
CA PRO A 275 -9.31 4.73 8.10
C PRO A 275 -10.40 3.74 7.70
N GLY A 276 -10.37 3.24 6.45
CA GLY A 276 -11.31 2.23 5.97
C GLY A 276 -11.25 0.90 6.72
N THR A 277 -10.09 0.52 7.25
CA THR A 277 -9.95 -0.72 8.05
C THR A 277 -10.54 -0.58 9.46
N LEU A 278 -10.76 0.65 9.90
CA LEU A 278 -11.30 0.98 11.22
C LEU A 278 -12.83 1.22 11.19
N PHE A 279 -13.44 1.18 10.02
CA PHE A 279 -14.86 1.52 9.83
C PHE A 279 -15.83 0.75 10.76
N PRO A 280 -15.64 -0.53 11.11
CA PRO A 280 -16.47 -1.21 12.09
C PRO A 280 -16.33 -0.66 13.51
N TYR A 281 -15.27 0.10 13.79
CA TYR A 281 -14.95 0.66 15.10
C TYR A 281 -15.29 2.15 15.23
N THR A 282 -16.07 2.72 14.32
CA THR A 282 -16.40 4.17 14.30
C THR A 282 -17.07 4.68 15.55
N THR A 283 -17.67 3.81 16.37
CA THR A 283 -18.13 4.17 17.72
C THR A 283 -16.98 4.55 18.66
N LEU A 284 -15.77 4.07 18.45
CA LEU A 284 -14.57 4.43 19.21
C LEU A 284 -13.97 5.78 18.78
N PHE A 285 -14.12 6.16 17.51
CA PHE A 285 -13.70 7.50 17.04
C PHE A 285 -14.52 8.65 17.61
N ARG A 286 -15.79 8.40 17.99
CA ARG A 286 -16.62 9.43 18.65
C ARG A 286 -16.14 9.80 20.06
N SER A 287 -15.34 8.95 20.71
CA SER A 287 -14.85 9.18 22.07
C SER A 287 -13.46 9.80 22.14
N ARG A 288 -12.70 9.78 21.05
CA ARG A 288 -11.40 10.46 20.98
C ARG A 288 -11.59 11.83 20.34
N LYS A 289 -11.80 12.82 21.19
CA LYS A 289 -11.64 14.22 20.82
C LYS A 289 -10.21 14.39 20.32
N SER A 290 -10.11 14.68 19.02
CA SER A 290 -9.00 15.35 18.35
C SER A 290 -7.57 14.93 18.69
N VAL A 291 -6.93 14.25 17.77
CA VAL A 291 -5.54 14.55 17.45
C VAL A 291 -5.58 15.11 16.04
N VAL A 292 -5.63 16.41 15.93
CA VAL A 292 -5.23 17.21 14.77
C VAL A 292 -3.98 17.95 15.17
#